data_088cb9c13bb8d5ae395bdc39c2f0445c
#
_entry.id   088cb9c13bb8d5ae395bdc39c2f0445c
#
_cell.length_a   1.000
_cell.length_b   1.000
_cell.length_c   1.000
_cell.angle_alpha   90.00
_cell.angle_beta   90.00
_cell.angle_gamma   90.00
#
_symmetry.space_group_name_H-M   'P 1'
#
loop_
_entity.id
_entity.type
_entity.pdbx_description
1 polymer ?
#
loop_
_entity_poly.entity_id
_entity_poly.type
_entity_poly.pdbx_seq_one_letter_code
_entity_poly.pdbx_strand_id
1 'polypeptide(L)'
;MNVTEFGMVEDGQKLPVIDDSNASDFVKVFDDDRNPFRSGFESSEVKTGFGSPFSRSIIPRKEWPDLIRHHEENKSSPDHHRIHAGVPVMNQANWGYCWMYGFGGAMNTAYAQAGIKGLRLNPFMPAWLGKGGRNVGGFGGEAKKYVNKWGMPEESAWPENVKNGSLVENHEVELSAKMHDAIVVEELERNNFDALASCILDPERPCPATMGLAWWGHLVYGVKVVMISPGKFGIKFVNSWTIKYGKEGCGVLAESKATAFEQLAIVSVKPRVAVS
;
A
#
# COMPACT_ATOMS: atom_id res chain seq x y z
N MET A 1 0.23 18.72 -17.59
CA MET A 1 -0.85 17.77 -17.22
C MET A 1 -1.84 18.57 -16.39
N ASN A 2 -3.02 18.94 -16.95
CA ASN A 2 -4.06 19.60 -16.18
C ASN A 2 -4.80 18.55 -15.36
N VAL A 3 -4.31 18.32 -14.15
CA VAL A 3 -5.02 17.49 -13.17
C VAL A 3 -6.10 18.38 -12.57
N THR A 4 -7.37 18.05 -12.78
CA THR A 4 -8.49 18.73 -12.12
C THR A 4 -8.34 18.48 -10.62
N GLU A 5 -7.98 19.53 -9.89
CA GLU A 5 -7.82 19.51 -8.44
C GLU A 5 -9.18 19.48 -7.76
N PHE A 6 -9.64 18.31 -7.33
CA PHE A 6 -10.80 18.19 -6.46
C PHE A 6 -10.48 17.30 -5.28
N GLY A 7 -10.62 17.83 -4.09
CA GLY A 7 -10.52 17.12 -2.82
C GLY A 7 -9.90 18.04 -1.76
N MET A 8 -10.69 18.43 -0.78
CA MET A 8 -10.13 18.96 0.47
C MET A 8 -9.60 17.79 1.27
N VAL A 9 -8.29 17.71 1.34
CA VAL A 9 -7.59 16.82 2.25
C VAL A 9 -6.85 17.72 3.21
N GLU A 10 -6.80 17.33 4.46
CA GLU A 10 -6.15 17.94 5.61
C GLU A 10 -5.19 19.08 5.32
N ASP A 11 -5.23 20.12 6.11
CA ASP A 11 -4.34 21.29 6.07
C ASP A 11 -4.42 22.16 4.80
N GLY A 12 -5.54 22.12 4.07
CA GLY A 12 -5.71 22.90 2.84
C GLY A 12 -4.90 22.38 1.65
N GLN A 13 -4.35 21.17 1.74
CA GLN A 13 -3.58 20.57 0.66
C GLN A 13 -4.49 19.85 -0.34
N LYS A 14 -4.48 20.30 -1.60
CA LYS A 14 -5.18 19.62 -2.68
C LYS A 14 -4.36 18.44 -3.19
N LEU A 15 -4.93 17.22 -3.10
CA LEU A 15 -4.38 16.02 -3.73
C LEU A 15 -5.02 15.81 -5.11
N PRO A 16 -4.29 15.26 -6.08
CA PRO A 16 -4.90 14.87 -7.36
C PRO A 16 -5.93 13.76 -7.13
N VAL A 17 -7.14 13.97 -7.62
CA VAL A 17 -8.21 12.97 -7.59
C VAL A 17 -8.26 12.26 -8.93
N ILE A 18 -8.21 10.92 -8.89
CA ILE A 18 -8.35 10.06 -10.07
C ILE A 18 -9.78 9.52 -10.08
N ASP A 19 -10.52 9.85 -11.12
CA ASP A 19 -11.90 9.43 -11.35
C ASP A 19 -12.11 8.93 -12.80
N ASP A 20 -13.36 8.69 -13.19
CA ASP A 20 -13.69 8.19 -14.52
C ASP A 20 -13.33 9.18 -15.65
N SER A 21 -13.23 10.48 -15.36
CA SER A 21 -12.94 11.49 -16.35
C SER A 21 -11.46 11.58 -16.75
N ASN A 22 -10.54 11.17 -15.85
CA ASN A 22 -9.10 11.34 -16.02
C ASN A 22 -8.27 10.06 -15.84
N ALA A 23 -8.89 8.94 -15.45
CA ALA A 23 -8.16 7.68 -15.18
C ALA A 23 -7.30 7.24 -16.38
N SER A 24 -7.76 7.48 -17.61
CA SER A 24 -7.01 7.14 -18.83
C SER A 24 -5.66 7.85 -18.93
N ASP A 25 -5.51 9.04 -18.34
CA ASP A 25 -4.27 9.80 -18.37
C ASP A 25 -3.22 9.18 -17.46
N PHE A 26 -3.66 8.56 -16.37
CA PHE A 26 -2.78 7.82 -15.45
C PHE A 26 -2.32 6.48 -16.02
N VAL A 27 -3.14 5.83 -16.86
CA VAL A 27 -2.75 4.59 -17.55
C VAL A 27 -1.73 4.89 -18.66
N LYS A 28 -1.93 5.92 -19.46
CA LYS A 28 -1.07 6.29 -20.61
C LYS A 28 0.35 6.67 -20.22
N VAL A 29 0.56 7.14 -19.00
CA VAL A 29 1.90 7.50 -18.49
C VAL A 29 2.85 6.29 -18.47
N PHE A 30 2.34 5.06 -18.65
CA PHE A 30 3.08 3.80 -18.51
C PHE A 30 3.54 3.17 -19.82
N ASP A 31 2.95 3.56 -20.95
CA ASP A 31 3.36 3.07 -22.28
C ASP A 31 4.49 3.91 -22.92
N ASP A 32 5.01 4.90 -22.21
CA ASP A 32 6.10 5.75 -22.69
C ASP A 32 7.45 5.19 -22.22
N ASP A 33 8.30 4.77 -23.16
CA ASP A 33 9.68 4.29 -22.90
C ASP A 33 10.53 5.26 -22.06
N ARG A 34 10.12 6.53 -21.97
CA ARG A 34 10.73 7.56 -21.13
C ARG A 34 10.27 7.52 -19.68
N ASN A 35 9.24 6.73 -19.36
CA ASN A 35 8.76 6.56 -17.99
C ASN A 35 9.53 5.42 -17.31
N PRO A 36 10.32 5.68 -16.26
CA PRO A 36 11.08 4.65 -15.56
C PRO A 36 10.20 3.72 -14.72
N PHE A 37 8.90 4.01 -14.57
CA PHE A 37 8.02 3.26 -13.70
C PHE A 37 7.23 2.22 -14.47
N ARG A 38 7.11 1.03 -13.91
CA ARG A 38 6.42 -0.09 -14.53
C ARG A 38 5.26 -0.56 -13.66
N SER A 39 4.09 -0.73 -14.28
CA SER A 39 2.98 -1.49 -13.70
C SER A 39 3.31 -2.98 -13.67
N GLY A 40 2.71 -3.70 -12.74
CA GLY A 40 3.01 -5.12 -12.58
C GLY A 40 1.96 -5.86 -11.74
N PHE A 41 0.75 -5.32 -11.61
CA PHE A 41 -0.35 -6.04 -10.97
C PHE A 41 -1.01 -6.98 -11.98
N GLU A 42 -0.96 -8.28 -11.69
CA GLU A 42 -1.48 -9.35 -12.54
C GLU A 42 -2.82 -9.85 -11.99
N SER A 43 -3.93 -9.17 -12.36
CA SER A 43 -5.26 -9.48 -11.85
C SER A 43 -5.75 -10.89 -12.22
N SER A 44 -5.34 -11.44 -13.37
CA SER A 44 -5.66 -12.80 -13.80
C SER A 44 -5.07 -13.89 -12.90
N GLU A 45 -3.99 -13.58 -12.22
CA GLU A 45 -3.27 -14.51 -11.32
C GLU A 45 -3.78 -14.46 -9.88
N VAL A 46 -4.65 -13.49 -9.53
CA VAL A 46 -5.11 -13.30 -8.16
C VAL A 46 -5.90 -14.52 -7.68
N LYS A 47 -5.41 -15.10 -6.59
CA LYS A 47 -6.05 -16.18 -5.83
C LYS A 47 -6.61 -15.64 -4.53
N THR A 48 -7.31 -16.46 -3.79
CA THR A 48 -7.84 -16.20 -2.44
C THR A 48 -7.18 -17.13 -1.43
N GLY A 49 -7.42 -16.88 -0.13
CA GLY A 49 -6.90 -17.73 0.95
C GLY A 49 -5.52 -17.32 1.45
N PHE A 50 -5.08 -16.10 1.15
CA PHE A 50 -3.83 -15.54 1.68
C PHE A 50 -4.02 -14.82 3.01
N GLY A 51 -5.25 -14.49 3.40
CA GLY A 51 -5.62 -13.87 4.66
C GLY A 51 -6.81 -14.56 5.31
N SER A 52 -7.12 -14.18 6.55
CA SER A 52 -8.43 -14.49 7.12
C SER A 52 -9.49 -13.65 6.42
N PRO A 53 -10.74 -14.13 6.25
CA PRO A 53 -11.82 -13.28 5.77
C PRO A 53 -11.96 -12.03 6.63
N PHE A 54 -12.34 -10.92 6.01
CA PHE A 54 -12.65 -9.68 6.73
C PHE A 54 -13.76 -9.95 7.74
N SER A 55 -13.47 -9.79 9.02
CA SER A 55 -14.33 -10.23 10.12
C SER A 55 -15.12 -9.10 10.78
N ARG A 56 -14.85 -7.84 10.38
CA ARG A 56 -15.47 -6.66 10.95
C ARG A 56 -16.73 -6.27 10.19
N SER A 57 -17.65 -5.56 10.88
CA SER A 57 -18.87 -5.06 10.26
C SER A 57 -18.59 -3.95 9.26
N ILE A 58 -19.34 -3.93 8.17
CA ILE A 58 -19.34 -2.80 7.25
C ILE A 58 -19.95 -1.60 7.94
N ILE A 59 -19.21 -0.51 8.01
CA ILE A 59 -19.65 0.74 8.64
C ILE A 59 -20.62 1.45 7.70
N PRO A 60 -21.82 1.82 8.18
CA PRO A 60 -22.78 2.55 7.36
C PRO A 60 -22.22 3.88 6.85
N ARG A 61 -22.41 4.17 5.58
CA ARG A 61 -21.86 5.40 4.92
C ARG A 61 -22.26 6.71 5.60
N LYS A 62 -23.43 6.74 6.26
CA LYS A 62 -23.89 7.92 7.03
C LYS A 62 -22.97 8.26 8.21
N GLU A 63 -22.20 7.31 8.71
CA GLU A 63 -21.26 7.48 9.82
C GLU A 63 -19.86 7.91 9.36
N TRP A 64 -19.52 7.75 8.07
CA TRP A 64 -18.20 8.05 7.55
C TRP A 64 -17.74 9.50 7.76
N PRO A 65 -18.58 10.55 7.55
CA PRO A 65 -18.13 11.92 7.81
C PRO A 65 -17.68 12.16 9.25
N ASP A 66 -18.37 11.54 10.22
CA ASP A 66 -18.02 11.67 11.63
C ASP A 66 -16.74 10.89 11.96
N LEU A 67 -16.54 9.70 11.39
CA LEU A 67 -15.33 8.91 11.56
C LEU A 67 -14.12 9.55 10.85
N ILE A 68 -14.28 10.13 9.67
CA ILE A 68 -13.23 10.91 9.01
C ILE A 68 -12.80 12.04 9.94
N ARG A 69 -13.73 12.82 10.49
CA ARG A 69 -13.44 13.90 11.44
C ARG A 69 -12.78 13.36 12.71
N HIS A 70 -13.29 12.26 13.28
CA HIS A 70 -12.67 11.61 14.44
C HIS A 70 -11.19 11.27 14.22
N HIS A 71 -10.87 10.65 13.07
CA HIS A 71 -9.48 10.31 12.75
C HIS A 71 -8.59 11.54 12.50
N GLU A 72 -9.17 12.64 11.99
CA GLU A 72 -8.44 13.92 11.85
C GLU A 72 -8.10 14.54 13.22
N GLU A 73 -9.09 14.64 14.08
CA GLU A 73 -8.94 15.24 15.41
C GLU A 73 -7.99 14.45 16.30
N ASN A 74 -8.07 13.11 16.23
CA ASN A 74 -7.26 12.21 17.07
C ASN A 74 -5.94 11.77 16.40
N LYS A 75 -5.66 12.19 15.17
CA LYS A 75 -4.47 11.79 14.40
C LYS A 75 -4.30 10.27 14.35
N SER A 76 -5.40 9.54 14.19
CA SER A 76 -5.45 8.08 14.36
C SER A 76 -5.57 7.29 13.05
N SER A 77 -5.70 7.94 11.87
CA SER A 77 -5.69 7.21 10.61
C SER A 77 -4.33 6.56 10.31
N PRO A 78 -4.27 5.50 9.49
CA PRO A 78 -3.01 4.95 9.01
C PRO A 78 -2.08 6.00 8.41
N ASP A 79 -2.62 7.01 7.71
CA ASP A 79 -1.84 8.09 7.11
C ASP A 79 -1.15 8.97 8.16
N HIS A 80 -1.84 9.32 9.25
CA HIS A 80 -1.25 10.09 10.36
C HIS A 80 -0.07 9.34 10.99
N HIS A 81 -0.25 8.05 11.28
CA HIS A 81 0.81 7.23 11.83
C HIS A 81 2.00 7.12 10.88
N ARG A 82 1.73 6.91 9.59
CA ARG A 82 2.76 6.85 8.54
C ARG A 82 3.60 8.13 8.50
N ILE A 83 2.94 9.28 8.44
CA ILE A 83 3.60 10.60 8.37
C ILE A 83 4.40 10.85 9.66
N HIS A 84 3.79 10.62 10.83
CA HIS A 84 4.44 10.87 12.13
C HIS A 84 5.67 9.98 12.34
N ALA A 85 5.63 8.74 11.86
CA ALA A 85 6.74 7.80 11.98
C ALA A 85 7.82 7.99 10.89
N GLY A 86 7.59 8.87 9.91
CA GLY A 86 8.51 9.10 8.79
C GLY A 86 8.60 7.93 7.81
N VAL A 87 7.51 7.17 7.62
CA VAL A 87 7.46 6.08 6.64
C VAL A 87 7.65 6.67 5.24
N PRO A 88 8.68 6.24 4.49
CA PRO A 88 9.00 6.82 3.19
C PRO A 88 7.98 6.44 2.12
N VAL A 89 7.89 7.29 1.10
CA VAL A 89 7.33 6.90 -0.19
C VAL A 89 8.41 6.14 -0.95
N MET A 90 8.15 4.89 -1.24
CA MET A 90 9.11 3.99 -1.86
C MET A 90 9.27 4.26 -3.36
N ASN A 91 10.35 3.73 -3.94
CA ASN A 91 10.65 3.82 -5.36
C ASN A 91 10.91 2.43 -5.96
N GLN A 92 9.93 1.87 -6.65
CA GLN A 92 10.10 0.59 -7.36
C GLN A 92 10.95 0.72 -8.64
N ALA A 93 11.33 1.93 -9.04
CA ALA A 93 12.00 2.21 -10.31
C ALA A 93 11.28 1.54 -11.50
N ASN A 94 12.02 0.94 -12.43
CA ASN A 94 11.46 0.25 -13.61
C ASN A 94 11.10 -1.23 -13.37
N TRP A 95 10.92 -1.62 -12.09
CA TRP A 95 10.50 -2.99 -11.76
C TRP A 95 8.98 -3.13 -11.75
N GLY A 96 8.49 -4.22 -12.31
CA GLY A 96 7.06 -4.63 -12.22
C GLY A 96 6.67 -5.14 -10.82
N TYR A 97 7.25 -4.59 -9.76
CA TYR A 97 7.07 -5.05 -8.38
C TYR A 97 6.12 -4.19 -7.55
N CYS A 98 5.26 -3.40 -8.20
CA CYS A 98 4.26 -2.57 -7.48
C CYS A 98 3.47 -3.37 -6.44
N TRP A 99 3.15 -4.63 -6.72
CA TRP A 99 2.44 -5.53 -5.83
C TRP A 99 3.18 -5.79 -4.51
N MET A 100 4.49 -5.90 -4.55
CA MET A 100 5.30 -6.06 -3.35
C MET A 100 5.60 -4.72 -2.66
N TYR A 101 5.81 -3.65 -3.45
CA TYR A 101 6.06 -2.31 -2.90
C TYR A 101 4.82 -1.73 -2.21
N GLY A 102 3.62 -1.90 -2.78
CA GLY A 102 2.38 -1.53 -2.11
C GLY A 102 2.13 -2.33 -0.84
N PHE A 103 2.42 -3.64 -0.87
CA PHE A 103 2.34 -4.49 0.31
C PHE A 103 3.35 -4.07 1.40
N GLY A 104 4.60 -3.82 1.03
CA GLY A 104 5.65 -3.35 1.94
C GLY A 104 5.36 -1.97 2.52
N GLY A 105 4.77 -1.06 1.74
CA GLY A 105 4.32 0.24 2.22
C GLY A 105 3.21 0.14 3.26
N ALA A 106 2.24 -0.76 3.03
CA ALA A 106 1.20 -1.07 4.02
C ALA A 106 1.79 -1.70 5.29
N MET A 107 2.78 -2.60 5.18
CA MET A 107 3.51 -3.16 6.33
C MET A 107 4.23 -2.08 7.14
N ASN A 108 5.03 -1.22 6.48
CA ASN A 108 5.71 -0.11 7.16
C ASN A 108 4.72 0.79 7.91
N THR A 109 3.55 1.04 7.31
CA THR A 109 2.48 1.82 7.94
C THR A 109 1.90 1.09 9.16
N ALA A 110 1.68 -0.22 9.09
CA ALA A 110 1.21 -1.01 10.22
C ALA A 110 2.25 -1.06 11.37
N TYR A 111 3.56 -1.10 11.05
CA TYR A 111 4.61 -0.94 12.06
C TYR A 111 4.59 0.45 12.70
N ALA A 112 4.35 1.50 11.92
CA ALA A 112 4.17 2.85 12.44
C ALA A 112 2.99 2.94 13.41
N GLN A 113 1.86 2.28 13.10
CA GLN A 113 0.70 2.17 14.00
C GLN A 113 1.02 1.38 15.28
N ALA A 114 1.91 0.40 15.21
CA ALA A 114 2.42 -0.32 16.38
C ALA A 114 3.47 0.48 17.19
N GLY A 115 3.73 1.75 16.84
CA GLY A 115 4.65 2.65 17.54
C GLY A 115 6.11 2.57 17.10
N ILE A 116 6.43 1.78 16.07
CA ILE A 116 7.79 1.64 15.54
C ILE A 116 8.06 2.81 14.59
N LYS A 117 9.02 3.66 14.93
CA LYS A 117 9.41 4.83 14.13
C LYS A 117 10.73 4.59 13.41
N GLY A 118 10.88 5.21 12.25
CA GLY A 118 12.12 5.15 11.46
C GLY A 118 12.38 3.83 10.76
N LEU A 119 11.49 2.84 10.89
CA LEU A 119 11.61 1.56 10.19
C LEU A 119 11.42 1.77 8.68
N ARG A 120 12.32 1.21 7.91
CA ARG A 120 12.31 1.25 6.44
C ARG A 120 12.53 -0.16 5.90
N LEU A 121 11.45 -0.90 5.72
CA LEU A 121 11.49 -2.23 5.13
C LEU A 121 11.65 -2.14 3.62
N ASN A 122 12.49 -2.99 3.07
CA ASN A 122 12.75 -3.05 1.64
C ASN A 122 11.99 -4.21 0.97
N PRO A 123 10.98 -3.90 0.15
CA PRO A 123 10.18 -4.91 -0.56
C PRO A 123 10.93 -5.58 -1.72
N PHE A 124 12.03 -5.01 -2.19
CA PHE A 124 12.73 -5.50 -3.38
C PHE A 124 13.24 -6.93 -3.21
N MET A 125 13.87 -7.24 -2.08
CA MET A 125 14.48 -8.55 -1.85
C MET A 125 13.47 -9.70 -1.97
N PRO A 126 12.34 -9.73 -1.22
CA PRO A 126 11.39 -10.83 -1.34
C PRO A 126 10.73 -10.91 -2.72
N ALA A 127 10.50 -9.77 -3.42
CA ALA A 127 10.02 -9.78 -4.80
C ALA A 127 11.05 -10.41 -5.74
N TRP A 128 12.29 -9.97 -5.65
CA TRP A 128 13.39 -10.45 -6.50
C TRP A 128 13.64 -11.95 -6.32
N LEU A 129 13.71 -12.42 -5.07
CA LEU A 129 13.84 -13.85 -4.76
C LEU A 129 12.65 -14.65 -5.25
N GLY A 130 11.44 -14.18 -4.99
CA GLY A 130 10.21 -14.85 -5.37
C GLY A 130 10.01 -15.01 -6.86
N LYS A 131 10.51 -14.07 -7.63
CA LYS A 131 10.44 -14.08 -9.10
C LYS A 131 11.73 -14.60 -9.77
N GLY A 132 12.67 -15.12 -8.99
CA GLY A 132 13.94 -15.65 -9.51
C GLY A 132 14.74 -14.60 -10.28
N GLY A 133 14.78 -13.37 -9.78
CA GLY A 133 15.50 -12.26 -10.38
C GLY A 133 14.83 -11.63 -11.62
N ARG A 134 13.66 -12.11 -12.03
CA ARG A 134 12.96 -11.65 -13.24
C ARG A 134 12.10 -10.42 -12.95
N ASN A 135 12.14 -9.45 -13.84
CA ASN A 135 11.28 -8.27 -13.79
C ASN A 135 9.87 -8.59 -14.34
N VAL A 136 9.04 -9.19 -13.50
CA VAL A 136 7.68 -9.63 -13.84
C VAL A 136 6.69 -9.20 -12.77
N GLY A 137 5.41 -9.16 -13.12
CA GLY A 137 4.32 -8.79 -12.23
C GLY A 137 4.01 -9.82 -11.14
N GLY A 138 2.97 -9.53 -10.38
CA GLY A 138 2.42 -10.38 -9.32
C GLY A 138 1.19 -9.74 -8.66
N PHE A 139 0.82 -10.22 -7.49
CA PHE A 139 -0.35 -9.75 -6.74
C PHE A 139 -0.09 -9.77 -5.21
N GLY A 140 -0.96 -9.13 -4.43
CA GLY A 140 -0.74 -8.94 -2.99
C GLY A 140 -0.67 -10.23 -2.17
N GLY A 141 -1.47 -11.24 -2.52
CA GLY A 141 -1.41 -12.55 -1.88
C GLY A 141 -0.06 -13.25 -2.09
N GLU A 142 0.55 -13.06 -3.27
CA GLU A 142 1.89 -13.54 -3.56
C GLU A 142 2.94 -12.78 -2.73
N ALA A 143 2.74 -11.46 -2.54
CA ALA A 143 3.58 -10.67 -1.66
C ALA A 143 3.58 -11.25 -0.23
N LYS A 144 2.39 -11.49 0.33
CA LYS A 144 2.27 -12.13 1.64
C LYS A 144 3.00 -13.46 1.73
N LYS A 145 2.83 -14.33 0.72
CA LYS A 145 3.51 -15.63 0.64
C LYS A 145 5.04 -15.48 0.72
N TYR A 146 5.59 -14.51 0.00
CA TYR A 146 7.03 -14.30 -0.05
C TYR A 146 7.57 -13.66 1.23
N VAL A 147 6.83 -12.73 1.83
CA VAL A 147 7.17 -12.19 3.14
C VAL A 147 7.15 -13.28 4.21
N ASN A 148 6.15 -14.15 4.24
CA ASN A 148 6.12 -15.27 5.18
C ASN A 148 7.30 -16.25 4.99
N LYS A 149 7.77 -16.40 3.76
CA LYS A 149 8.86 -17.32 3.43
C LYS A 149 10.24 -16.77 3.79
N TRP A 150 10.51 -15.53 3.40
CA TRP A 150 11.83 -14.94 3.51
C TRP A 150 11.92 -13.77 4.49
N GLY A 151 10.78 -13.19 4.87
CA GLY A 151 10.73 -11.92 5.57
C GLY A 151 10.93 -10.73 4.63
N MET A 152 11.02 -9.54 5.22
CA MET A 152 11.31 -8.30 4.51
C MET A 152 12.43 -7.58 5.25
N PRO A 153 13.65 -7.48 4.70
CA PRO A 153 14.76 -6.86 5.40
C PRO A 153 14.58 -5.36 5.51
N GLU A 154 15.29 -4.76 6.45
CA GLU A 154 15.45 -3.30 6.46
C GLU A 154 16.31 -2.84 5.29
N GLU A 155 16.07 -1.62 4.82
CA GLU A 155 16.82 -0.99 3.72
C GLU A 155 18.32 -0.85 4.05
N SER A 156 18.66 -0.75 5.33
CA SER A 156 20.04 -0.75 5.82
C SER A 156 20.78 -2.07 5.55
N ALA A 157 20.06 -3.20 5.62
CA ALA A 157 20.65 -4.52 5.35
C ALA A 157 20.63 -4.88 3.85
N TRP A 158 19.57 -4.48 3.15
CA TRP A 158 19.48 -4.65 1.69
C TRP A 158 19.01 -3.34 1.05
N PRO A 159 19.90 -2.59 0.36
CA PRO A 159 19.54 -1.33 -0.25
C PRO A 159 18.47 -1.45 -1.35
N GLU A 160 17.66 -0.41 -1.49
CA GLU A 160 16.54 -0.39 -2.44
C GLU A 160 17.01 -0.65 -3.88
N ASN A 161 16.29 -1.52 -4.59
CA ASN A 161 16.54 -1.89 -6.00
C ASN A 161 17.91 -2.53 -6.30
N VAL A 162 18.65 -2.97 -5.29
CA VAL A 162 19.96 -3.61 -5.48
C VAL A 162 19.79 -5.09 -5.82
N LYS A 163 20.28 -5.46 -7.00
CA LYS A 163 20.43 -6.86 -7.45
C LYS A 163 21.75 -7.41 -6.97
N ASN A 164 21.78 -8.01 -5.83
CA ASN A 164 23.00 -8.63 -5.34
C ASN A 164 22.75 -10.03 -4.76
N GLY A 165 23.01 -11.05 -5.55
CA GLY A 165 22.82 -12.44 -5.12
C GLY A 165 23.67 -12.84 -3.91
N SER A 166 24.82 -12.20 -3.68
CA SER A 166 25.67 -12.50 -2.52
C SER A 166 25.04 -12.03 -1.19
N LEU A 167 24.13 -11.05 -1.24
CA LEU A 167 23.40 -10.61 -0.05
C LEU A 167 22.37 -11.66 0.43
N VAL A 168 21.95 -12.58 -0.43
CA VAL A 168 20.99 -13.66 -0.05
C VAL A 168 21.62 -14.60 0.98
N GLU A 169 22.91 -14.82 0.92
CA GLU A 169 23.66 -15.68 1.84
C GLU A 169 24.23 -14.90 3.04
N ASN A 170 23.95 -13.60 3.12
CA ASN A 170 24.41 -12.77 4.22
C ASN A 170 23.53 -12.97 5.45
N HIS A 171 24.13 -13.40 6.53
CA HIS A 171 23.43 -13.67 7.78
C HIS A 171 22.74 -12.44 8.39
N GLU A 172 23.32 -11.26 8.27
CA GLU A 172 22.68 -10.02 8.75
C GLU A 172 21.42 -9.68 7.95
N VAL A 173 21.43 -9.92 6.64
CA VAL A 173 20.24 -9.75 5.80
C VAL A 173 19.16 -10.76 6.19
N GLU A 174 19.54 -12.02 6.40
CA GLU A 174 18.59 -13.05 6.83
C GLU A 174 17.96 -12.71 8.18
N LEU A 175 18.77 -12.33 9.17
CA LEU A 175 18.28 -11.90 10.48
C LEU A 175 17.34 -10.70 10.37
N SER A 176 17.75 -9.65 9.65
CA SER A 176 16.91 -8.48 9.42
C SER A 176 15.58 -8.85 8.77
N ALA A 177 15.58 -9.68 7.74
CA ALA A 177 14.37 -10.09 7.06
C ALA A 177 13.45 -10.92 7.97
N LYS A 178 13.99 -11.87 8.73
CA LYS A 178 13.24 -12.73 9.64
C LYS A 178 12.61 -11.99 10.82
N MET A 179 13.11 -10.83 11.19
CA MET A 179 12.47 -9.97 12.17
C MET A 179 11.12 -9.42 11.69
N HIS A 180 10.87 -9.43 10.38
CA HIS A 180 9.69 -8.85 9.74
C HIS A 180 8.96 -9.84 8.83
N ASP A 181 8.78 -11.09 9.27
CA ASP A 181 8.07 -12.14 8.56
C ASP A 181 6.68 -12.46 9.15
N ALA A 182 6.38 -11.97 10.34
CA ALA A 182 5.13 -12.25 11.05
C ALA A 182 4.09 -11.15 10.84
N ILE A 183 3.16 -11.40 9.93
CA ILE A 183 2.09 -10.47 9.55
C ILE A 183 0.72 -11.16 9.61
N VAL A 184 -0.28 -10.43 10.09
CA VAL A 184 -1.68 -10.83 10.03
C VAL A 184 -2.38 -10.00 8.98
N VAL A 185 -3.01 -10.67 8.03
CA VAL A 185 -3.69 -10.08 6.89
C VAL A 185 -5.14 -10.55 6.87
N GLU A 186 -6.07 -9.64 6.66
CA GLU A 186 -7.46 -9.95 6.31
C GLU A 186 -7.71 -9.69 4.82
N GLU A 187 -8.42 -10.61 4.18
CA GLU A 187 -8.90 -10.44 2.80
C GLU A 187 -10.25 -9.74 2.83
N LEU A 188 -10.33 -8.59 2.19
CA LEU A 188 -11.60 -7.91 1.97
C LEU A 188 -12.26 -8.44 0.71
N GLU A 189 -13.59 -8.33 0.65
CA GLU A 189 -14.35 -8.72 -0.52
C GLU A 189 -13.92 -7.91 -1.76
N ARG A 190 -13.71 -8.61 -2.86
CA ARG A 190 -13.30 -8.01 -4.15
C ARG A 190 -14.32 -6.97 -4.60
N ASN A 191 -13.82 -5.88 -5.15
CA ASN A 191 -14.63 -4.80 -5.68
C ASN A 191 -15.62 -4.19 -4.67
N ASN A 192 -15.40 -4.40 -3.37
CA ASN A 192 -16.23 -3.84 -2.31
C ASN A 192 -15.55 -2.62 -1.69
N PHE A 193 -15.93 -1.43 -2.16
CA PHE A 193 -15.43 -0.16 -1.64
C PHE A 193 -15.82 0.06 -0.18
N ASP A 194 -17.02 -0.37 0.23
CA ASP A 194 -17.50 -0.18 1.60
C ASP A 194 -16.70 -1.02 2.61
N ALA A 195 -16.29 -2.22 2.22
CA ALA A 195 -15.38 -3.04 3.03
C ALA A 195 -14.00 -2.38 3.17
N LEU A 196 -13.45 -1.86 2.09
CA LEU A 196 -12.18 -1.14 2.10
C LEU A 196 -12.26 0.12 2.98
N ALA A 197 -13.29 0.93 2.78
CA ALA A 197 -13.50 2.14 3.57
C ALA A 197 -13.70 1.81 5.05
N SER A 198 -14.52 0.79 5.36
CA SER A 198 -14.75 0.35 6.75
C SER A 198 -13.48 -0.14 7.43
N CYS A 199 -12.60 -0.81 6.70
CA CYS A 199 -11.30 -1.25 7.21
C CYS A 199 -10.41 -0.05 7.60
N ILE A 200 -10.37 0.98 6.78
CA ILE A 200 -9.53 2.17 6.99
C ILE A 200 -10.15 3.13 8.02
N LEU A 201 -11.49 3.16 8.12
CA LEU A 201 -12.25 4.00 9.05
C LEU A 201 -12.56 3.34 10.40
N ASP A 202 -12.16 2.09 10.61
CA ASP A 202 -12.42 1.40 11.87
C ASP A 202 -11.94 2.27 13.05
N PRO A 203 -12.84 2.67 13.98
CA PRO A 203 -12.48 3.62 15.04
C PRO A 203 -11.50 3.04 16.06
N GLU A 204 -11.44 1.71 16.19
CA GLU A 204 -10.57 1.04 17.16
C GLU A 204 -9.27 0.53 16.53
N ARG A 205 -9.35 0.05 15.28
CA ARG A 205 -8.22 -0.58 14.58
C ARG A 205 -8.19 -0.20 13.10
N PRO A 206 -8.01 1.06 12.75
CA PRO A 206 -7.89 1.44 11.35
C PRO A 206 -6.66 0.76 10.74
N CYS A 207 -6.83 0.12 9.58
CA CYS A 207 -5.74 -0.64 8.95
C CYS A 207 -5.40 -0.08 7.57
N PRO A 208 -4.11 0.01 7.21
CA PRO A 208 -3.72 0.23 5.83
C PRO A 208 -4.09 -1.01 5.01
N ALA A 209 -4.54 -0.81 3.77
CA ALA A 209 -4.93 -1.91 2.90
C ALA A 209 -4.33 -1.78 1.50
N THR A 210 -3.85 -2.88 0.94
CA THR A 210 -3.44 -2.92 -0.46
C THR A 210 -4.65 -2.84 -1.38
N MET A 211 -4.46 -2.25 -2.54
CA MET A 211 -5.48 -2.11 -3.58
C MET A 211 -4.89 -2.52 -4.93
N GLY A 212 -5.22 -3.72 -5.37
CA GLY A 212 -4.86 -4.23 -6.70
C GLY A 212 -5.88 -3.73 -7.73
N LEU A 213 -5.50 -2.77 -8.55
CA LEU A 213 -6.36 -2.05 -9.47
C LEU A 213 -6.23 -2.64 -10.88
N ALA A 214 -7.17 -3.51 -11.27
CA ALA A 214 -7.14 -4.18 -12.57
C ALA A 214 -7.18 -3.20 -13.76
N TRP A 215 -7.95 -2.11 -13.63
CA TRP A 215 -8.05 -1.06 -14.66
C TRP A 215 -6.72 -0.32 -14.89
N TRP A 216 -5.84 -0.30 -13.90
CA TRP A 216 -4.54 0.36 -13.96
C TRP A 216 -3.38 -0.64 -14.17
N GLY A 217 -3.61 -1.94 -13.95
CA GLY A 217 -2.54 -2.94 -13.90
C GLY A 217 -1.53 -2.67 -12.78
N HIS A 218 -1.95 -1.97 -11.72
CA HIS A 218 -1.08 -1.45 -10.68
C HIS A 218 -1.62 -1.78 -9.28
N LEU A 219 -0.73 -1.93 -8.32
CA LEU A 219 -1.08 -2.10 -6.92
C LEU A 219 -0.49 -0.96 -6.10
N VAL A 220 -1.34 -0.30 -5.34
CA VAL A 220 -1.02 0.76 -4.39
C VAL A 220 -1.57 0.39 -3.00
N TYR A 221 -1.39 1.22 -1.99
CA TYR A 221 -2.04 0.99 -0.71
C TYR A 221 -2.79 2.23 -0.21
N GLY A 222 -3.99 1.99 0.33
CA GLY A 222 -4.87 2.98 0.92
C GLY A 222 -4.54 3.23 2.38
N VAL A 223 -4.60 4.50 2.78
CA VAL A 223 -4.22 4.93 4.13
C VAL A 223 -5.25 5.83 4.82
N LYS A 224 -6.23 6.32 4.07
CA LYS A 224 -7.25 7.23 4.59
C LYS A 224 -8.46 7.28 3.68
N VAL A 225 -9.65 7.36 4.25
CA VAL A 225 -10.87 7.72 3.53
C VAL A 225 -11.01 9.23 3.53
N VAL A 226 -11.36 9.80 2.39
CA VAL A 226 -11.56 11.24 2.22
C VAL A 226 -12.92 11.53 1.63
N MET A 227 -13.52 12.64 2.01
CA MET A 227 -14.71 13.15 1.35
C MET A 227 -14.31 14.12 0.24
N ILE A 228 -14.52 13.70 -1.01
CA ILE A 228 -14.16 14.48 -2.21
C ILE A 228 -15.16 15.64 -2.40
N SER A 229 -16.43 15.37 -2.17
CA SER A 229 -17.52 16.35 -2.14
C SER A 229 -18.65 15.77 -1.29
N PRO A 230 -19.68 16.54 -0.92
CA PRO A 230 -20.79 16.04 -0.10
C PRO A 230 -21.36 14.72 -0.64
N GLY A 231 -21.26 13.65 0.18
CA GLY A 231 -21.72 12.30 -0.16
C GLY A 231 -20.83 11.53 -1.16
N LYS A 232 -19.73 12.08 -1.63
CA LYS A 232 -18.77 11.39 -2.51
C LYS A 232 -17.46 11.15 -1.77
N PHE A 233 -17.04 9.92 -1.76
CA PHE A 233 -15.85 9.48 -1.04
C PHE A 233 -14.78 8.94 -1.97
N GLY A 234 -13.57 8.88 -1.46
CA GLY A 234 -12.42 8.28 -2.12
C GLY A 234 -11.40 7.78 -1.10
N ILE A 235 -10.38 7.10 -1.60
CA ILE A 235 -9.27 6.61 -0.79
C ILE A 235 -8.01 7.39 -1.12
N LYS A 236 -7.43 8.04 -0.12
CA LYS A 236 -6.05 8.52 -0.22
C LYS A 236 -5.13 7.31 -0.25
N PHE A 237 -4.33 7.24 -1.30
CA PHE A 237 -3.37 6.16 -1.49
C PHE A 237 -1.94 6.68 -1.56
N VAL A 238 -0.99 5.82 -1.28
CA VAL A 238 0.43 6.04 -1.47
C VAL A 238 0.92 5.15 -2.60
N ASN A 239 1.65 5.75 -3.52
CA ASN A 239 2.25 5.07 -4.66
C ASN A 239 3.71 4.69 -4.39
N SER A 240 4.28 3.85 -5.23
CA SER A 240 5.69 3.42 -5.18
C SER A 240 6.54 4.03 -6.30
N TRP A 241 6.24 5.27 -6.72
CA TRP A 241 6.92 5.98 -7.81
C TRP A 241 7.55 7.28 -7.36
N THR A 242 8.15 7.28 -6.20
CA THR A 242 8.78 8.43 -5.55
C THR A 242 7.80 9.53 -5.09
N ILE A 243 8.33 10.47 -4.33
CA ILE A 243 7.60 11.66 -3.88
C ILE A 243 7.18 12.61 -5.03
N LYS A 244 7.72 12.40 -6.24
CA LYS A 244 7.39 13.21 -7.43
C LYS A 244 6.04 12.84 -8.04
N TYR A 245 5.49 11.66 -7.71
CA TYR A 245 4.15 11.27 -8.15
C TYR A 245 3.09 12.06 -7.37
N GLY A 246 2.08 12.56 -8.06
CA GLY A 246 0.97 13.28 -7.43
C GLY A 246 1.45 14.39 -6.49
N LYS A 247 1.02 14.34 -5.25
CA LYS A 247 1.55 15.20 -4.19
C LYS A 247 2.26 14.35 -3.15
N GLU A 248 3.57 14.53 -3.04
CA GLU A 248 4.39 13.77 -2.09
C GLU A 248 4.21 12.24 -2.18
N GLY A 249 4.08 11.74 -3.42
CA GLY A 249 3.88 10.31 -3.69
C GLY A 249 2.45 9.81 -3.49
N CYS A 250 1.50 10.71 -3.23
CA CYS A 250 0.11 10.37 -2.91
C CYS A 250 -0.88 10.92 -3.94
N GLY A 251 -2.05 10.31 -3.96
CA GLY A 251 -3.24 10.76 -4.69
C GLY A 251 -4.51 10.29 -4.00
N VAL A 252 -5.65 10.61 -4.58
CA VAL A 252 -6.96 10.11 -4.15
C VAL A 252 -7.58 9.34 -5.30
N LEU A 253 -8.02 8.13 -5.04
CA LEU A 253 -8.89 7.37 -5.95
C LEU A 253 -10.34 7.65 -5.55
N ALA A 254 -11.13 8.21 -6.45
CA ALA A 254 -12.58 8.27 -6.28
C ALA A 254 -13.15 6.84 -6.17
N GLU A 255 -14.32 6.69 -5.55
CA GLU A 255 -14.93 5.38 -5.29
C GLU A 255 -14.89 4.44 -6.49
N SER A 256 -15.28 4.92 -7.70
CA SER A 256 -15.30 4.11 -8.92
C SER A 256 -13.90 3.60 -9.34
N LYS A 257 -12.84 4.26 -8.93
CA LYS A 257 -11.44 3.89 -9.22
C LYS A 257 -10.76 3.19 -8.06
N ALA A 258 -11.25 3.37 -6.83
CA ALA A 258 -10.79 2.66 -5.65
C ALA A 258 -11.40 1.25 -5.49
N THR A 259 -12.34 0.89 -6.35
CA THR A 259 -12.92 -0.46 -6.42
C THR A 259 -11.84 -1.43 -6.88
N ALA A 260 -11.19 -2.07 -5.92
CA ALA A 260 -10.01 -2.89 -6.17
C ALA A 260 -10.35 -4.36 -6.35
N PHE A 261 -9.71 -5.00 -7.34
CA PHE A 261 -9.88 -6.41 -7.66
C PHE A 261 -9.28 -7.33 -6.57
N GLU A 262 -8.25 -6.86 -5.88
CA GLU A 262 -7.66 -7.52 -4.72
C GLU A 262 -7.47 -6.47 -3.61
N GLN A 263 -7.87 -6.83 -2.39
CA GLN A 263 -7.79 -5.94 -1.23
C GLN A 263 -7.31 -6.74 -0.02
N LEU A 264 -6.15 -6.40 0.52
CA LEU A 264 -5.58 -7.06 1.69
C LEU A 264 -5.29 -6.01 2.77
N ALA A 265 -5.96 -6.11 3.90
CA ALA A 265 -5.70 -5.28 5.07
C ALA A 265 -4.53 -5.85 5.88
N ILE A 266 -3.56 -5.02 6.23
CA ILE A 266 -2.50 -5.40 7.17
C ILE A 266 -3.00 -5.10 8.60
N VAL A 267 -3.51 -6.12 9.26
CA VAL A 267 -4.20 -5.98 10.57
C VAL A 267 -3.22 -5.90 11.72
N SER A 268 -2.15 -6.66 11.67
CA SER A 268 -1.09 -6.55 12.65
C SER A 268 0.26 -7.03 12.10
N VAL A 269 1.29 -6.49 12.70
CA VAL A 269 2.69 -6.85 12.49
C VAL A 269 3.31 -7.17 13.85
N LYS A 270 4.18 -8.17 13.89
CA LYS A 270 4.89 -8.52 15.12
C LYS A 270 6.38 -8.56 14.81
N PRO A 271 7.14 -7.54 15.21
CA PRO A 271 8.59 -7.64 15.13
C PRO A 271 9.04 -8.81 16.01
N ARG A 272 9.84 -9.71 15.48
CA ARG A 272 10.52 -10.71 16.31
C ARG A 272 11.63 -10.01 17.06
N VAL A 273 11.71 -10.25 18.36
CA VAL A 273 12.86 -9.80 19.15
C VAL A 273 14.04 -10.66 18.72
N ALA A 274 15.15 -10.04 18.34
CA ALA A 274 16.38 -10.79 18.10
C ALA A 274 16.70 -11.60 19.37
N VAL A 275 16.70 -12.93 19.24
CA VAL A 275 17.19 -13.79 20.33
C VAL A 275 18.70 -13.61 20.32
N SER A 276 19.21 -12.91 21.32
CA SER A 276 20.63 -12.73 21.59
C SER A 276 21.33 -14.04 21.89
#